data_a0f64617d79b6b9aca8101721e8cc53a
#
_entry.id   a0f64617d79b6b9aca8101721e8cc53a
#
_cell.length_a   1.000
_cell.length_b   1.000
_cell.length_c   1.000
_cell.angle_alpha   90.00
_cell.angle_beta   90.00
_cell.angle_gamma   90.00
#
_symmetry.space_group_name_H-M   'P 1'
#
loop_
_entity.id
_entity.type
_entity.pdbx_description
1 polymer ?
#
loop_
_entity_poly.entity_id
_entity_poly.type
_entity_poly.pdbx_seq_one_letter_code
_entity_poly.pdbx_strand_id
1 'polypeptide(L)'
;LDSKGNPVNWDFCCPSKLLQYMVDVCPPLEEIYAQAANENRGEWKCVVTFDEFVPGDKLKSNNHRKAMTLCFSFLELGRRALVMPVCWMFPVVVRAVLYNSVDGGFSNFLRIFLRRMFFGANGLLTAGVPLELFGAPFLLKASLSNLLSDGDGLRAALCWKGANSLRPCMKHWNVTKKSTAILDHDGSAELVDVTCSDFNAFKRQSDEDCKANIAVVVAAARRRGAAGLTNTMFDTICTSRGLSYHEKGIVFDPVVGELIKQDVITIDWVHTVLCDGTFSVECRLLLERSQEKLAKGFPCVAAFLQ
;
A
#
# COMPACT_ATOMS: atom_id res chain seq x y z
N LEU A 1 19.72 -5.33 -7.22
CA LEU A 1 21.01 -4.85 -6.74
C LEU A 1 20.79 -4.07 -5.43
N ASP A 2 21.77 -4.07 -4.54
CA ASP A 2 21.84 -3.17 -3.40
C ASP A 2 22.26 -1.75 -3.84
N SER A 3 22.33 -0.82 -2.88
CA SER A 3 22.77 0.57 -3.15
C SER A 3 24.25 0.67 -3.60
N LYS A 4 25.03 -0.41 -3.48
CA LYS A 4 26.43 -0.52 -3.91
C LYS A 4 26.57 -1.25 -5.25
N GLY A 5 25.47 -1.72 -5.84
CA GLY A 5 25.45 -2.46 -7.09
C GLY A 5 25.68 -3.98 -6.94
N ASN A 6 25.73 -4.52 -5.72
CA ASN A 6 25.88 -5.95 -5.53
C ASN A 6 24.53 -6.67 -5.75
N PRO A 7 24.56 -7.92 -6.26
CA PRO A 7 23.35 -8.72 -6.41
C PRO A 7 22.67 -8.96 -5.05
N VAL A 8 21.36 -8.74 -5.01
CA VAL A 8 20.50 -9.14 -3.89
C VAL A 8 19.57 -10.21 -4.40
N ASN A 9 19.65 -11.40 -3.82
CA ASN A 9 18.81 -12.53 -4.19
C ASN A 9 17.73 -12.73 -3.12
N TRP A 10 16.51 -12.94 -3.56
CA TRP A 10 15.41 -13.40 -2.73
C TRP A 10 14.56 -14.39 -3.51
N ASP A 11 14.00 -15.33 -2.79
CA ASP A 11 13.09 -16.31 -3.36
C ASP A 11 11.65 -15.85 -3.22
N PHE A 12 10.86 -16.04 -4.26
CA PHE A 12 9.41 -15.87 -4.23
C PHE A 12 8.74 -16.90 -5.14
N CYS A 13 7.54 -17.29 -4.78
CA CYS A 13 6.72 -18.12 -5.65
C CYS A 13 6.20 -17.29 -6.82
N CYS A 14 6.43 -17.74 -8.04
CA CYS A 14 5.86 -17.09 -9.22
C CYS A 14 4.32 -17.03 -9.07
N PRO A 15 3.70 -15.83 -9.07
CA PRO A 15 2.27 -15.70 -8.76
C PRO A 15 1.36 -16.57 -9.61
N SER A 16 1.62 -16.66 -10.92
CA SER A 16 0.84 -17.49 -11.82
C SER A 16 0.98 -19.00 -11.53
N LYS A 17 2.22 -19.45 -11.23
CA LYS A 17 2.45 -20.86 -10.89
C LYS A 17 1.92 -21.22 -9.51
N LEU A 18 2.01 -20.31 -8.56
CA LEU A 18 1.42 -20.50 -7.23
C LEU A 18 -0.10 -20.67 -7.35
N LEU A 19 -0.74 -19.80 -8.14
CA LEU A 19 -2.17 -19.85 -8.36
C LEU A 19 -2.59 -21.16 -9.02
N GLN A 20 -1.92 -21.56 -10.11
CA GLN A 20 -2.15 -22.86 -10.77
C GLN A 20 -2.04 -24.01 -9.76
N TYR A 21 -0.91 -24.08 -9.07
CA TYR A 21 -0.67 -25.13 -8.08
C TYR A 21 -1.73 -25.18 -6.98
N MET A 22 -2.11 -24.04 -6.42
CA MET A 22 -3.10 -23.99 -5.34
C MET A 22 -4.49 -24.43 -5.79
N VAL A 23 -4.89 -24.07 -7.02
CA VAL A 23 -6.15 -24.52 -7.61
C VAL A 23 -6.11 -26.04 -7.85
N ASP A 24 -4.99 -26.56 -8.37
CA ASP A 24 -4.85 -28.01 -8.68
C ASP A 24 -4.86 -28.89 -7.41
N VAL A 25 -4.25 -28.42 -6.30
CA VAL A 25 -4.10 -29.25 -5.09
C VAL A 25 -5.18 -29.03 -4.03
N CYS A 26 -6.04 -28.06 -4.20
CA CYS A 26 -7.06 -27.67 -3.22
C CYS A 26 -8.47 -27.69 -3.84
N PRO A 27 -9.18 -28.83 -3.82
CA PRO A 27 -10.51 -28.96 -4.43
C PRO A 27 -11.53 -27.90 -3.96
N PRO A 28 -11.59 -27.50 -2.68
CA PRO A 28 -12.49 -26.41 -2.29
C PRO A 28 -12.15 -25.07 -2.95
N LEU A 29 -10.88 -24.80 -3.21
CA LEU A 29 -10.46 -23.59 -3.92
C LEU A 29 -10.82 -23.67 -5.40
N GLU A 30 -10.59 -24.83 -6.04
CA GLU A 30 -11.01 -25.08 -7.42
C GLU A 30 -12.51 -24.84 -7.59
N GLU A 31 -13.36 -25.34 -6.67
CA GLU A 31 -14.81 -25.12 -6.69
C GLU A 31 -15.17 -23.63 -6.65
N ILE A 32 -14.52 -22.85 -5.76
CA ILE A 32 -14.73 -21.41 -5.65
C ILE A 32 -14.34 -20.71 -6.95
N TYR A 33 -13.19 -21.06 -7.54
CA TYR A 33 -12.73 -20.49 -8.82
C TYR A 33 -13.65 -20.87 -9.98
N ALA A 34 -14.12 -22.11 -10.04
CA ALA A 34 -15.04 -22.56 -11.08
C ALA A 34 -16.38 -21.85 -11.00
N GLN A 35 -16.93 -21.69 -9.80
CA GLN A 35 -18.14 -20.88 -9.59
C GLN A 35 -17.93 -19.44 -10.04
N ALA A 36 -16.87 -18.79 -9.59
CA ALA A 36 -16.56 -17.41 -9.95
C ALA A 36 -16.35 -17.25 -11.47
N ALA A 37 -15.68 -18.20 -12.13
CA ALA A 37 -15.47 -18.20 -13.58
C ALA A 37 -16.76 -18.36 -14.38
N ASN A 38 -17.72 -19.12 -13.89
CA ASN A 38 -19.05 -19.25 -14.50
C ASN A 38 -19.86 -17.96 -14.42
N GLU A 39 -19.74 -17.25 -13.30
CA GLU A 39 -20.44 -15.98 -13.05
C GLU A 39 -19.75 -14.79 -13.74
N ASN A 40 -18.42 -14.83 -13.89
CA ASN A 40 -17.60 -13.72 -14.36
C ASN A 40 -16.66 -14.16 -15.47
N ARG A 41 -17.07 -13.98 -16.70
CA ARG A 41 -16.29 -14.35 -17.91
C ARG A 41 -15.34 -13.26 -18.41
N GLY A 42 -15.37 -12.09 -17.78
CA GLY A 42 -14.54 -10.94 -18.17
C GLY A 42 -13.19 -10.92 -17.46
N GLU A 43 -12.53 -9.76 -17.53
CA GLU A 43 -11.32 -9.47 -16.77
C GLU A 43 -11.66 -9.31 -15.27
N TRP A 44 -10.92 -10.04 -14.43
CA TRP A 44 -11.12 -10.02 -12.99
C TRP A 44 -10.39 -8.84 -12.34
N LYS A 45 -10.71 -8.56 -11.09
CA LYS A 45 -10.16 -7.49 -10.28
C LYS A 45 -9.28 -8.06 -9.18
N CYS A 46 -7.97 -7.90 -9.36
CA CYS A 46 -6.98 -8.37 -8.40
C CYS A 46 -6.84 -7.38 -7.24
N VAL A 47 -6.89 -7.90 -6.04
CA VAL A 47 -6.52 -7.20 -4.80
C VAL A 47 -5.14 -7.66 -4.39
N VAL A 48 -4.22 -6.73 -4.22
CA VAL A 48 -2.89 -6.99 -3.65
C VAL A 48 -2.81 -6.32 -2.30
N THR A 49 -2.47 -7.08 -1.27
CA THR A 49 -2.24 -6.54 0.07
C THR A 49 -0.85 -6.88 0.55
N PHE A 50 -0.30 -6.02 1.37
CA PHE A 50 0.97 -6.25 2.05
C PHE A 50 0.92 -5.66 3.44
N ASP A 51 1.56 -6.37 4.36
CA ASP A 51 1.61 -5.99 5.75
C ASP A 51 2.94 -6.41 6.38
N GLU A 52 3.38 -5.61 7.34
CA GLU A 52 4.58 -5.85 8.08
C GLU A 52 4.25 -6.59 9.37
N PHE A 53 4.92 -7.70 9.61
CA PHE A 53 4.78 -8.44 10.85
C PHE A 53 6.14 -8.70 11.51
N VAL A 54 6.09 -8.84 12.83
CA VAL A 54 7.28 -9.10 13.64
C VAL A 54 7.12 -10.47 14.31
N PRO A 55 7.78 -11.53 13.81
CA PRO A 55 7.73 -12.83 14.44
C PRO A 55 8.36 -12.81 15.83
N GLY A 56 7.68 -13.42 16.80
CA GLY A 56 8.17 -13.58 18.16
C GLY A 56 7.87 -12.38 19.07
N ASP A 57 8.68 -12.20 20.11
CA ASP A 57 8.45 -11.18 21.14
C ASP A 57 8.73 -9.77 20.61
N LYS A 58 7.67 -8.97 20.48
CA LYS A 58 7.71 -7.58 20.03
C LYS A 58 8.44 -6.65 21.02
N LEU A 59 8.55 -7.03 22.28
CA LEU A 59 9.15 -6.22 23.34
C LEU A 59 10.68 -6.29 23.35
N LYS A 60 11.29 -7.22 22.62
CA LYS A 60 12.75 -7.29 22.51
C LYS A 60 13.27 -6.20 21.56
N SER A 61 14.04 -5.27 22.10
CA SER A 61 14.63 -4.12 21.39
C SER A 61 15.47 -4.50 20.15
N ASN A 62 16.01 -5.71 20.11
CA ASN A 62 16.84 -6.23 19.01
C ASN A 62 16.09 -7.19 18.10
N ASN A 63 14.77 -7.06 17.97
CA ASN A 63 14.02 -7.93 17.10
C ASN A 63 14.19 -7.56 15.61
N HIS A 64 15.29 -8.03 15.01
CA HIS A 64 15.57 -7.89 13.57
C HIS A 64 14.76 -8.85 12.67
N ARG A 65 13.68 -9.46 13.21
CA ARG A 65 12.87 -10.46 12.49
C ARG A 65 11.74 -9.87 11.68
N LYS A 66 11.61 -8.54 11.71
CA LYS A 66 10.65 -7.79 10.92
C LYS A 66 10.60 -8.30 9.49
N ALA A 67 9.42 -8.63 9.00
CA ALA A 67 9.22 -9.14 7.65
C ALA A 67 7.95 -8.51 7.04
N MET A 68 7.95 -8.38 5.74
CA MET A 68 6.81 -7.96 4.94
C MET A 68 6.24 -9.20 4.25
N THR A 69 4.94 -9.39 4.34
CA THR A 69 4.22 -10.37 3.54
C THR A 69 3.48 -9.67 2.40
N LEU A 70 3.41 -10.34 1.26
CA LEU A 70 2.59 -9.94 0.12
C LEU A 70 1.57 -11.03 -0.13
N CYS A 71 0.32 -10.64 -0.27
CA CYS A 71 -0.78 -11.54 -0.61
C CYS A 71 -1.60 -10.96 -1.75
N PHE A 72 -2.28 -11.84 -2.50
CA PHE A 72 -3.25 -11.39 -3.48
C PHE A 72 -4.46 -12.32 -3.55
N SER A 73 -5.57 -11.77 -4.00
CA SER A 73 -6.83 -12.47 -4.25
C SER A 73 -7.62 -11.73 -5.34
N PHE A 74 -8.86 -12.17 -5.64
CA PHE A 74 -9.69 -11.58 -6.67
C PHE A 74 -11.09 -11.27 -6.14
N LEU A 75 -11.65 -10.11 -6.50
CA LEU A 75 -12.95 -9.66 -6.02
C LEU A 75 -14.09 -10.58 -6.50
N GLU A 76 -13.92 -11.21 -7.65
CA GLU A 76 -14.89 -12.12 -8.27
C GLU A 76 -15.14 -13.39 -7.46
N LEU A 77 -14.21 -13.76 -6.55
CA LEU A 77 -14.43 -14.87 -5.61
C LEU A 77 -15.55 -14.57 -4.62
N GLY A 78 -15.92 -13.31 -4.49
CA GLY A 78 -17.00 -12.85 -3.63
C GLY A 78 -16.63 -12.69 -2.15
N ARG A 79 -17.47 -11.95 -1.44
CA ARG A 79 -17.19 -11.54 -0.06
C ARG A 79 -16.98 -12.72 0.91
N ARG A 80 -17.71 -13.83 0.71
CA ARG A 80 -17.57 -15.01 1.57
C ARG A 80 -16.23 -15.70 1.41
N ALA A 81 -15.73 -15.80 0.18
CA ALA A 81 -14.42 -16.37 -0.11
C ALA A 81 -13.27 -15.47 0.39
N LEU A 82 -13.41 -14.16 0.23
CA LEU A 82 -12.37 -13.21 0.65
C LEU A 82 -12.11 -13.17 2.17
N VAL A 83 -13.01 -13.70 3.01
CA VAL A 83 -12.73 -13.88 4.44
C VAL A 83 -12.03 -15.20 4.77
N MET A 84 -11.87 -16.09 3.78
CA MET A 84 -11.20 -17.38 3.96
C MET A 84 -9.71 -17.26 3.60
N PRO A 85 -8.78 -17.61 4.51
CA PRO A 85 -7.35 -17.51 4.22
C PRO A 85 -6.90 -18.31 2.98
N VAL A 86 -7.56 -19.43 2.68
CA VAL A 86 -7.24 -20.28 1.52
C VAL A 86 -7.42 -19.56 0.16
N CYS A 87 -8.27 -18.53 0.12
CA CYS A 87 -8.50 -17.72 -1.08
C CYS A 87 -7.43 -16.63 -1.30
N TRP A 88 -6.47 -16.50 -0.39
CA TRP A 88 -5.36 -15.58 -0.51
C TRP A 88 -4.07 -16.30 -0.85
N MET A 89 -3.46 -15.90 -1.93
CA MET A 89 -2.16 -16.41 -2.36
C MET A 89 -1.05 -15.63 -1.67
N PHE A 90 -0.08 -16.34 -1.07
CA PHE A 90 1.06 -15.79 -0.35
C PHE A 90 2.36 -16.09 -1.12
N PRO A 91 2.66 -15.34 -2.18
CA PRO A 91 3.82 -15.61 -3.03
C PRO A 91 5.15 -15.31 -2.35
N VAL A 92 5.18 -14.44 -1.36
CA VAL A 92 6.44 -14.01 -0.73
C VAL A 92 6.26 -13.53 0.70
N VAL A 93 7.24 -13.90 1.52
CA VAL A 93 7.54 -13.28 2.81
C VAL A 93 8.99 -12.82 2.76
N VAL A 94 9.23 -11.54 2.91
CA VAL A 94 10.57 -10.95 2.79
C VAL A 94 10.96 -10.24 4.07
N ARG A 95 12.17 -10.52 4.57
CA ARG A 95 12.70 -9.85 5.77
C ARG A 95 12.98 -8.37 5.48
N ALA A 96 12.69 -7.50 6.47
CA ALA A 96 12.94 -6.06 6.37
C ALA A 96 14.40 -5.73 6.03
N VAL A 97 15.33 -6.47 6.60
CA VAL A 97 16.77 -6.32 6.31
C VAL A 97 17.05 -6.52 4.83
N LEU A 98 16.36 -7.46 4.17
CA LEU A 98 16.56 -7.74 2.76
C LEU A 98 15.97 -6.64 1.87
N TYR A 99 14.69 -6.32 2.01
CA TYR A 99 14.10 -5.30 1.13
C TYR A 99 14.67 -3.90 1.38
N ASN A 100 15.12 -3.59 2.60
CA ASN A 100 15.80 -2.34 2.90
C ASN A 100 17.23 -2.27 2.30
N SER A 101 17.86 -3.42 2.02
CA SER A 101 19.16 -3.45 1.32
C SER A 101 19.02 -3.23 -0.18
N VAL A 102 17.85 -3.48 -0.75
CA VAL A 102 17.60 -3.28 -2.19
C VAL A 102 17.60 -1.77 -2.48
N ASP A 103 18.27 -1.37 -3.54
CA ASP A 103 18.21 0.01 -4.02
C ASP A 103 16.77 0.40 -4.41
N GLY A 104 16.24 1.44 -3.78
CA GLY A 104 14.81 1.82 -3.85
C GLY A 104 13.92 1.11 -2.83
N GLY A 105 14.49 0.27 -1.95
CA GLY A 105 13.79 -0.32 -0.80
C GLY A 105 12.56 -1.14 -1.18
N PHE A 106 11.55 -1.10 -0.31
CA PHE A 106 10.31 -1.85 -0.50
C PHE A 106 9.55 -1.44 -1.78
N SER A 107 9.62 -0.18 -2.17
CA SER A 107 8.98 0.30 -3.40
C SER A 107 9.51 -0.40 -4.66
N ASN A 108 10.85 -0.55 -4.77
CA ASN A 108 11.46 -1.30 -5.87
C ASN A 108 11.13 -2.80 -5.79
N PHE A 109 11.13 -3.37 -4.59
CA PHE A 109 10.74 -4.76 -4.38
C PHE A 109 9.32 -5.02 -4.90
N LEU A 110 8.35 -4.22 -4.47
CA LEU A 110 6.95 -4.30 -4.91
C LEU A 110 6.82 -4.06 -6.42
N ARG A 111 7.59 -3.12 -6.99
CA ARG A 111 7.64 -2.86 -8.43
C ARG A 111 8.02 -4.11 -9.22
N ILE A 112 9.08 -4.80 -8.81
CA ILE A 112 9.55 -6.04 -9.46
C ILE A 112 8.48 -7.12 -9.36
N PHE A 113 7.86 -7.27 -8.20
CA PHE A 113 6.79 -8.22 -7.96
C PHE A 113 5.57 -7.96 -8.85
N LEU A 114 5.03 -6.73 -8.86
CA LEU A 114 3.86 -6.38 -9.69
C LEU A 114 4.18 -6.48 -11.18
N ARG A 115 5.40 -6.10 -11.59
CA ARG A 115 5.82 -6.28 -12.98
C ARG A 115 5.78 -7.74 -13.39
N ARG A 116 6.25 -8.65 -12.54
CA ARG A 116 6.20 -10.09 -12.80
C ARG A 116 4.78 -10.61 -12.81
N MET A 117 3.94 -10.17 -11.88
CA MET A 117 2.57 -10.61 -11.73
C MET A 117 1.66 -10.18 -12.88
N PHE A 118 1.77 -8.92 -13.32
CA PHE A 118 0.86 -8.36 -14.32
C PHE A 118 1.40 -8.41 -15.75
N PHE A 119 2.72 -8.31 -15.94
CA PHE A 119 3.36 -8.17 -17.25
C PHE A 119 4.36 -9.30 -17.57
N GLY A 120 4.47 -10.33 -16.73
CA GLY A 120 5.33 -11.48 -16.98
C GLY A 120 4.81 -12.36 -18.13
N ALA A 121 5.48 -13.47 -18.41
CA ALA A 121 5.13 -14.40 -19.50
C ALA A 121 3.68 -14.90 -19.41
N ASN A 122 3.20 -15.18 -18.17
CA ASN A 122 1.79 -15.48 -17.86
C ASN A 122 1.22 -14.37 -16.98
N GLY A 123 1.47 -13.12 -17.35
CA GLY A 123 1.03 -11.96 -16.58
C GLY A 123 -0.48 -11.77 -16.69
N LEU A 124 -1.10 -11.41 -15.57
CA LEU A 124 -2.56 -11.25 -15.46
C LEU A 124 -3.15 -10.25 -16.46
N LEU A 125 -2.42 -9.18 -16.78
CA LEU A 125 -2.84 -8.16 -17.76
C LEU A 125 -2.49 -8.50 -19.20
N THR A 126 -1.54 -9.40 -19.42
CA THR A 126 -1.02 -9.71 -20.76
C THR A 126 -1.56 -11.03 -21.26
N ALA A 127 -0.80 -12.09 -21.08
CA ALA A 127 -1.19 -13.43 -21.57
C ALA A 127 -2.33 -14.05 -20.75
N GLY A 128 -2.47 -13.69 -19.47
CA GLY A 128 -3.35 -14.34 -18.53
C GLY A 128 -2.74 -15.61 -17.93
N VAL A 129 -3.34 -16.13 -16.89
CA VAL A 129 -2.95 -17.37 -16.20
C VAL A 129 -3.87 -18.48 -16.64
N PRO A 130 -3.37 -19.51 -17.36
CA PRO A 130 -4.17 -20.66 -17.69
C PRO A 130 -4.42 -21.49 -16.44
N LEU A 131 -5.68 -21.79 -16.17
CA LEU A 131 -6.16 -22.68 -15.11
C LEU A 131 -6.93 -23.83 -15.76
N GLU A 132 -6.96 -24.94 -15.07
CA GLU A 132 -7.85 -26.04 -15.36
C GLU A 132 -8.85 -26.17 -14.22
N LEU A 133 -10.13 -26.02 -14.49
CA LEU A 133 -11.20 -26.03 -13.49
C LEU A 133 -12.14 -27.19 -13.80
N PHE A 134 -12.06 -28.27 -13.01
CA PHE A 134 -12.77 -29.54 -13.26
C PHE A 134 -12.57 -30.07 -14.66
N GLY A 135 -11.34 -30.03 -15.16
CA GLY A 135 -10.98 -30.49 -16.51
C GLY A 135 -11.37 -29.51 -17.63
N ALA A 136 -11.94 -28.35 -17.32
CA ALA A 136 -12.27 -27.33 -18.29
C ALA A 136 -11.20 -26.22 -18.29
N PRO A 137 -10.64 -25.81 -19.45
CA PRO A 137 -9.65 -24.77 -19.53
C PRO A 137 -10.28 -23.40 -19.25
N PHE A 138 -9.66 -22.62 -18.39
CA PHE A 138 -10.03 -21.25 -18.07
C PHE A 138 -8.81 -20.32 -18.13
N LEU A 139 -8.90 -19.21 -18.84
CA LEU A 139 -7.85 -18.22 -18.92
C LEU A 139 -8.17 -17.04 -18.01
N LEU A 140 -7.52 -16.99 -16.85
CA LEU A 140 -7.69 -15.90 -15.88
C LEU A 140 -6.90 -14.67 -16.32
N LYS A 141 -7.60 -13.59 -16.66
CA LYS A 141 -7.05 -12.25 -16.82
C LYS A 141 -7.55 -11.34 -15.70
N ALA A 142 -6.69 -10.48 -15.20
CA ALA A 142 -7.09 -9.56 -14.14
C ALA A 142 -6.28 -8.26 -14.18
N SER A 143 -6.94 -7.15 -13.86
CA SER A 143 -6.32 -5.85 -13.59
C SER A 143 -6.13 -5.64 -12.08
N LEU A 144 -5.20 -4.77 -11.70
CA LEU A 144 -5.04 -4.33 -10.31
C LEU A 144 -6.20 -3.42 -9.92
N SER A 145 -7.02 -3.87 -8.98
CA SER A 145 -8.15 -3.12 -8.46
C SER A 145 -7.86 -2.43 -7.14
N ASN A 146 -7.15 -3.11 -6.25
CA ASN A 146 -6.83 -2.58 -4.94
C ASN A 146 -5.38 -2.90 -4.56
N LEU A 147 -4.67 -1.89 -4.14
CA LEU A 147 -3.39 -1.98 -3.44
C LEU A 147 -3.67 -1.60 -1.98
N LEU A 148 -3.81 -2.59 -1.13
CA LEU A 148 -4.30 -2.47 0.23
C LEU A 148 -3.16 -2.60 1.24
N SER A 149 -2.99 -1.64 2.11
CA SER A 149 -2.09 -1.71 3.26
C SER A 149 -2.42 -0.62 4.27
N ASP A 150 -1.75 -0.64 5.41
CA ASP A 150 -1.75 0.47 6.34
C ASP A 150 -1.07 1.72 5.74
N GLY A 151 -1.17 2.84 6.45
CA GLY A 151 -0.60 4.10 5.97
C GLY A 151 0.91 4.09 5.80
N ASP A 152 1.63 3.37 6.66
CA ASP A 152 3.10 3.27 6.63
C ASP A 152 3.57 2.34 5.51
N GLY A 153 2.89 1.22 5.30
CA GLY A 153 3.14 0.32 4.19
C GLY A 153 2.91 1.00 2.84
N LEU A 154 1.77 1.70 2.66
CA LEU A 154 1.50 2.47 1.45
C LEU A 154 2.53 3.59 1.24
N ARG A 155 2.96 4.28 2.31
CA ARG A 155 4.00 5.30 2.22
C ARG A 155 5.32 4.71 1.71
N ALA A 156 5.74 3.58 2.25
CA ALA A 156 6.95 2.89 1.82
C ALA A 156 6.83 2.38 0.37
N ALA A 157 5.69 1.82 0.00
CA ALA A 157 5.41 1.30 -1.34
C ALA A 157 5.39 2.41 -2.40
N LEU A 158 4.68 3.50 -2.14
CA LEU A 158 4.41 4.55 -3.12
C LEU A 158 5.43 5.69 -3.09
N CYS A 159 6.53 5.56 -2.37
CA CYS A 159 7.52 6.62 -2.19
C CYS A 159 6.90 7.91 -1.64
N TRP A 160 5.91 7.82 -0.77
CA TRP A 160 5.23 8.97 -0.20
C TRP A 160 5.91 9.43 1.09
N LYS A 161 6.15 10.74 1.23
CA LYS A 161 6.79 11.30 2.43
C LYS A 161 5.86 11.38 3.65
N GLY A 162 4.55 11.33 3.44
CA GLY A 162 3.56 11.43 4.51
C GLY A 162 3.73 12.71 5.35
N ALA A 163 3.69 12.55 6.68
CA ALA A 163 3.79 13.65 7.63
C ALA A 163 5.07 14.52 7.52
N ASN A 164 6.12 14.03 6.85
CA ASN A 164 7.36 14.75 6.60
C ASN A 164 7.35 15.62 5.34
N SER A 165 6.17 15.80 4.72
CA SER A 165 5.99 16.61 3.52
C SER A 165 5.04 17.77 3.75
N LEU A 166 5.00 18.67 2.78
CA LEU A 166 4.00 19.75 2.72
C LEU A 166 2.62 19.20 2.32
N ARG A 167 2.60 18.06 1.61
CA ARG A 167 1.38 17.34 1.21
C ARG A 167 1.33 15.99 1.93
N PRO A 168 0.82 15.95 3.17
CA PRO A 168 0.84 14.73 4.00
C PRO A 168 -0.16 13.69 3.56
N CYS A 169 -1.20 14.04 2.78
CA CYS A 169 -2.24 13.14 2.32
C CYS A 169 -2.01 12.70 0.87
N MET A 170 -1.99 11.38 0.63
CA MET A 170 -1.86 10.84 -0.73
C MET A 170 -3.16 10.85 -1.53
N LYS A 171 -4.29 11.08 -0.86
CA LYS A 171 -5.64 11.07 -1.47
C LYS A 171 -6.17 12.46 -1.79
N HIS A 172 -5.74 13.47 -1.01
CA HIS A 172 -6.27 14.82 -1.11
C HIS A 172 -5.13 15.81 -1.33
N TRP A 173 -5.23 16.59 -2.39
CA TRP A 173 -4.17 17.51 -2.79
C TRP A 173 -4.09 18.77 -1.94
N ASN A 174 -5.20 19.20 -1.36
CA ASN A 174 -5.31 20.45 -0.62
C ASN A 174 -5.07 20.31 0.90
N VAL A 175 -4.76 19.10 1.39
CA VAL A 175 -4.44 18.88 2.81
C VAL A 175 -3.01 19.31 3.09
N THR A 176 -2.83 20.19 4.07
CA THR A 176 -1.53 20.71 4.47
C THR A 176 -1.39 20.73 5.99
N LYS A 177 -0.17 20.92 6.48
CA LYS A 177 0.07 21.22 7.89
C LYS A 177 -0.10 22.71 8.12
N LYS A 178 -0.68 23.09 9.25
CA LYS A 178 -0.96 24.47 9.65
C LYS A 178 0.22 25.44 9.52
N SER A 179 1.44 24.96 9.70
CA SER A 179 2.67 25.75 9.62
C SER A 179 3.26 25.88 8.22
N THR A 180 2.58 25.33 7.20
CA THR A 180 3.19 25.18 5.87
C THR A 180 2.34 25.87 4.81
N ALA A 181 2.87 26.92 4.22
CA ALA A 181 2.29 27.52 3.02
C ALA A 181 2.67 26.64 1.82
N ILE A 182 1.69 25.95 1.24
CA ILE A 182 1.81 25.38 -0.09
C ILE A 182 1.29 26.46 -1.03
N LEU A 183 2.16 27.02 -1.84
CA LEU A 183 1.73 27.87 -2.93
C LEU A 183 1.18 26.98 -4.03
N ASP A 184 -0.08 27.16 -4.35
CA ASP A 184 -0.67 26.61 -5.55
C ASP A 184 -0.12 27.33 -6.79
N HIS A 185 -0.19 26.68 -7.95
CA HIS A 185 0.33 27.24 -9.21
C HIS A 185 -0.38 28.55 -9.60
N ASP A 186 -1.62 28.75 -9.16
CA ASP A 186 -2.42 29.95 -9.44
C ASP A 186 -2.72 30.80 -8.20
N GLY A 187 -2.22 30.38 -7.01
CA GLY A 187 -2.43 31.11 -5.75
C GLY A 187 -3.87 31.06 -5.22
N SER A 188 -4.74 30.24 -5.81
CA SER A 188 -6.18 30.17 -5.49
C SER A 188 -6.58 28.94 -4.67
N ALA A 189 -5.64 28.05 -4.30
CA ALA A 189 -5.97 26.82 -3.62
C ALA A 189 -6.54 27.05 -2.23
N GLU A 190 -7.71 26.51 -1.98
CA GLU A 190 -8.27 26.35 -0.65
C GLU A 190 -7.50 25.28 0.10
N LEU A 191 -6.46 25.67 0.81
CA LEU A 191 -5.67 24.77 1.64
C LEU A 191 -6.42 24.48 2.95
N VAL A 192 -6.47 23.21 3.30
CA VAL A 192 -7.15 22.71 4.49
C VAL A 192 -6.13 22.12 5.45
N ASP A 193 -6.18 22.56 6.70
CA ASP A 193 -5.33 22.00 7.76
C ASP A 193 -5.69 20.55 8.04
N VAL A 194 -4.69 19.71 8.36
CA VAL A 194 -4.88 18.29 8.70
C VAL A 194 -5.82 18.05 9.88
N THR A 195 -6.05 19.06 10.71
CA THR A 195 -6.98 18.98 11.85
C THR A 195 -8.42 19.37 11.50
N CYS A 196 -8.70 19.73 10.25
CA CYS A 196 -10.05 20.07 9.80
C CYS A 196 -10.98 18.86 9.93
N SER A 197 -12.15 19.08 10.53
CA SER A 197 -13.19 18.07 10.70
C SER A 197 -14.27 18.10 9.61
N ASP A 198 -14.25 19.11 8.74
CA ASP A 198 -15.13 19.17 7.58
C ASP A 198 -14.57 18.34 6.43
N PHE A 199 -15.08 17.13 6.26
CA PHE A 199 -14.66 16.22 5.19
C PHE A 199 -14.97 16.74 3.79
N ASN A 200 -15.94 17.64 3.62
CA ASN A 200 -16.27 18.21 2.31
C ASN A 200 -15.23 19.24 1.84
N ALA A 201 -14.45 19.78 2.77
CA ALA A 201 -13.36 20.69 2.45
C ALA A 201 -12.16 19.95 1.79
N PHE A 202 -12.03 18.62 1.96
CA PHE A 202 -10.95 17.85 1.37
C PHE A 202 -11.20 17.56 -0.09
N LYS A 203 -10.30 18.03 -0.96
CA LYS A 203 -10.40 17.85 -2.42
C LYS A 203 -9.55 16.65 -2.86
N ARG A 204 -10.19 15.65 -3.46
CA ARG A 204 -9.49 14.47 -3.97
C ARG A 204 -8.48 14.85 -5.05
N GLN A 205 -7.34 14.19 -5.02
CA GLN A 205 -6.33 14.27 -6.07
C GLN A 205 -6.74 13.35 -7.22
N SER A 206 -6.67 13.86 -8.45
CA SER A 206 -6.89 13.06 -9.65
C SER A 206 -5.65 12.26 -10.03
N ASP A 207 -5.79 11.28 -10.93
CA ASP A 207 -4.66 10.54 -11.48
C ASP A 207 -3.73 11.46 -12.28
N GLU A 208 -4.29 12.45 -12.98
CA GLU A 208 -3.57 13.47 -13.74
C GLU A 208 -2.72 14.35 -12.82
N ASP A 209 -3.26 14.79 -11.68
CA ASP A 209 -2.51 15.57 -10.68
C ASP A 209 -1.34 14.75 -10.10
N CYS A 210 -1.58 13.47 -9.82
CA CYS A 210 -0.52 12.56 -9.37
C CYS A 210 0.58 12.42 -10.41
N LYS A 211 0.23 12.18 -11.67
CA LYS A 211 1.17 12.09 -12.79
C LYS A 211 1.95 13.39 -12.98
N ALA A 212 1.28 14.53 -12.89
CA ALA A 212 1.92 15.84 -12.98
C ALA A 212 2.94 16.05 -11.84
N ASN A 213 2.58 15.70 -10.61
CA ASN A 213 3.49 15.78 -9.46
C ASN A 213 4.71 14.85 -9.63
N ILE A 214 4.50 13.63 -10.09
CA ILE A 214 5.56 12.66 -10.38
C ILE A 214 6.47 13.20 -11.49
N ALA A 215 5.91 13.74 -12.57
CA ALA A 215 6.67 14.31 -13.69
C ALA A 215 7.58 15.47 -13.25
N VAL A 216 7.10 16.36 -12.36
CA VAL A 216 7.91 17.44 -11.80
C VAL A 216 9.11 16.89 -11.03
N VAL A 217 8.92 15.87 -10.19
CA VAL A 217 9.99 15.26 -9.41
C VAL A 217 11.00 14.54 -10.33
N VAL A 218 10.53 13.82 -11.34
CA VAL A 218 11.40 13.14 -12.34
C VAL A 218 12.22 14.16 -13.14
N ALA A 219 11.59 15.25 -13.59
CA ALA A 219 12.28 16.33 -14.30
C ALA A 219 13.35 16.99 -13.43
N ALA A 220 13.06 17.22 -12.15
CA ALA A 220 14.03 17.74 -11.19
C ALA A 220 15.18 16.74 -10.94
N ALA A 221 14.88 15.45 -10.83
CA ALA A 221 15.88 14.40 -10.63
C ALA A 221 16.89 14.34 -11.81
N ARG A 222 16.42 14.47 -13.04
CA ARG A 222 17.28 14.51 -14.25
C ARG A 222 18.21 15.72 -14.28
N ARG A 223 17.84 16.80 -13.60
CA ARG A 223 18.64 18.03 -13.50
C ARG A 223 19.52 18.07 -12.25
N ARG A 224 19.39 17.10 -11.36
CA ARG A 224 20.16 17.01 -10.12
C ARG A 224 21.66 16.92 -10.43
N GLY A 225 22.45 17.80 -9.80
CA GLY A 225 23.88 17.87 -10.07
C GLY A 225 24.29 18.63 -11.36
N ALA A 226 23.32 19.03 -12.20
CA ALA A 226 23.56 19.96 -13.28
C ALA A 226 23.51 21.41 -12.78
N ALA A 227 24.06 22.36 -13.56
CA ALA A 227 24.10 23.76 -13.20
C ALA A 227 22.70 24.27 -12.77
N GLY A 228 22.62 24.70 -11.51
CA GLY A 228 21.44 25.39 -10.94
C GLY A 228 20.48 24.56 -10.08
N LEU A 229 20.62 23.23 -9.96
CA LEU A 229 19.80 22.44 -9.05
C LEU A 229 20.64 21.73 -8.00
N THR A 230 20.69 22.31 -6.80
CA THR A 230 21.38 21.72 -5.64
C THR A 230 20.56 20.55 -5.06
N ASN A 231 21.21 19.71 -4.23
CA ASN A 231 20.53 18.64 -3.49
C ASN A 231 19.42 19.20 -2.59
N THR A 232 19.66 20.32 -1.91
CA THR A 232 18.67 20.98 -1.05
C THR A 232 17.46 21.45 -1.84
N MET A 233 17.65 22.06 -3.03
CA MET A 233 16.55 22.46 -3.89
C MET A 233 15.76 21.24 -4.39
N PHE A 234 16.44 20.16 -4.75
CA PHE A 234 15.78 18.92 -5.15
C PHE A 234 14.93 18.34 -4.00
N ASP A 235 15.48 18.27 -2.79
CA ASP A 235 14.75 17.79 -1.61
C ASP A 235 13.54 18.69 -1.28
N THR A 236 13.66 20.00 -1.49
CA THR A 236 12.54 20.94 -1.34
C THR A 236 11.44 20.63 -2.36
N ILE A 237 11.79 20.38 -3.63
CA ILE A 237 10.82 19.99 -4.66
C ILE A 237 10.12 18.68 -4.26
N CYS A 238 10.88 17.65 -3.87
CA CYS A 238 10.31 16.39 -3.42
C CYS A 238 9.36 16.58 -2.24
N THR A 239 9.76 17.38 -1.24
CA THR A 239 8.97 17.67 -0.04
C THR A 239 7.68 18.44 -0.37
N SER A 240 7.75 19.41 -1.28
CA SER A 240 6.56 20.17 -1.72
C SER A 240 5.56 19.32 -2.49
N ARG A 241 6.03 18.25 -3.16
CA ARG A 241 5.17 17.30 -3.91
C ARG A 241 4.75 16.09 -3.10
N GLY A 242 5.24 15.94 -1.88
CA GLY A 242 4.90 14.81 -1.01
C GLY A 242 5.63 13.52 -1.37
N LEU A 243 6.66 13.54 -2.22
CA LEU A 243 7.31 12.36 -2.76
C LEU A 243 8.77 12.23 -2.30
N SER A 244 9.22 11.00 -2.11
CA SER A 244 10.63 10.64 -2.00
C SER A 244 11.07 10.02 -3.32
N TYR A 245 12.04 10.64 -3.99
CA TYR A 245 12.48 10.13 -5.29
C TYR A 245 13.43 8.94 -5.14
N HIS A 246 13.07 7.85 -5.78
CA HIS A 246 13.94 6.74 -6.07
C HIS A 246 13.72 6.32 -7.51
N GLU A 247 14.78 6.30 -8.33
CA GLU A 247 14.68 5.96 -9.75
C GLU A 247 13.94 4.62 -9.99
N LYS A 248 14.14 3.66 -9.07
CA LYS A 248 13.50 2.34 -9.11
C LYS A 248 12.20 2.26 -8.29
N GLY A 249 11.69 3.39 -7.81
CA GLY A 249 10.42 3.42 -7.09
C GLY A 249 9.22 3.10 -8.01
N ILE A 250 8.21 2.45 -7.47
CA ILE A 250 7.08 1.94 -8.24
C ILE A 250 6.35 3.04 -9.02
N VAL A 251 6.13 4.19 -8.40
CA VAL A 251 5.39 5.32 -9.01
C VAL A 251 6.20 6.02 -10.11
N PHE A 252 7.52 5.78 -10.17
CA PHE A 252 8.42 6.32 -11.19
C PHE A 252 8.68 5.34 -12.34
N ASP A 253 8.18 4.10 -12.24
CA ASP A 253 8.29 3.10 -13.32
C ASP A 253 7.20 3.39 -14.37
N PRO A 254 7.58 3.57 -15.67
CA PRO A 254 6.63 3.96 -16.71
C PRO A 254 5.58 2.88 -17.05
N VAL A 255 5.80 1.64 -16.63
CA VAL A 255 4.88 0.53 -16.90
C VAL A 255 4.06 0.20 -15.66
N VAL A 256 4.72 -0.06 -14.53
CA VAL A 256 4.05 -0.47 -13.29
C VAL A 256 3.36 0.74 -12.63
N GLY A 257 3.93 1.94 -12.78
CA GLY A 257 3.31 3.17 -12.28
C GLY A 257 1.93 3.45 -12.86
N GLU A 258 1.67 3.00 -14.10
CA GLU A 258 0.33 3.14 -14.71
C GLU A 258 -0.76 2.28 -14.03
N LEU A 259 -0.36 1.24 -13.28
CA LEU A 259 -1.30 0.47 -12.44
C LEU A 259 -1.74 1.24 -11.19
N ILE A 260 -0.92 2.19 -10.73
CA ILE A 260 -1.09 2.87 -9.46
C ILE A 260 -1.96 4.11 -9.66
N LYS A 261 -3.25 3.89 -9.76
CA LYS A 261 -4.26 4.95 -9.83
C LYS A 261 -4.77 5.31 -8.44
N GLN A 262 -5.36 6.49 -8.30
CA GLN A 262 -5.92 6.94 -7.03
C GLN A 262 -7.00 5.99 -6.47
N ASP A 263 -7.80 5.40 -7.32
CA ASP A 263 -8.85 4.47 -6.89
C ASP A 263 -8.29 3.09 -6.48
N VAL A 264 -7.13 2.70 -7.02
CA VAL A 264 -6.44 1.46 -6.65
C VAL A 264 -5.85 1.53 -5.25
N ILE A 265 -5.36 2.70 -4.82
CA ILE A 265 -4.76 2.88 -3.50
C ILE A 265 -5.85 2.76 -2.44
N THR A 266 -5.79 1.74 -1.62
CA THR A 266 -6.77 1.46 -0.56
C THR A 266 -6.09 1.44 0.79
N ILE A 267 -6.51 2.33 1.69
CA ILE A 267 -5.99 2.40 3.05
C ILE A 267 -6.74 1.39 3.90
N ASP A 268 -6.01 0.56 4.65
CA ASP A 268 -6.60 -0.34 5.62
C ASP A 268 -7.20 0.45 6.79
N TRP A 269 -8.52 0.56 6.77
CA TRP A 269 -9.26 1.28 7.80
C TRP A 269 -9.22 0.58 9.17
N VAL A 270 -9.02 -0.75 9.20
CA VAL A 270 -8.93 -1.51 10.46
C VAL A 270 -7.71 -1.05 11.24
N HIS A 271 -6.55 -0.95 10.57
CA HIS A 271 -5.36 -0.37 11.20
C HIS A 271 -5.55 1.10 11.53
N THR A 272 -6.11 1.88 10.61
CA THR A 272 -6.29 3.33 10.79
C THR A 272 -7.28 3.67 11.90
N VAL A 273 -8.32 2.86 12.10
CA VAL A 273 -9.40 3.16 13.05
C VAL A 273 -9.30 2.30 14.31
N LEU A 274 -9.10 0.98 14.17
CA LEU A 274 -9.25 0.05 15.30
C LEU A 274 -7.92 -0.30 15.99
N CYS A 275 -6.85 -0.62 15.24
CA CYS A 275 -5.64 -1.16 15.86
C CYS A 275 -4.80 -0.09 16.57
N ASP A 276 -4.37 0.92 15.83
CA ASP A 276 -3.50 2.00 16.35
C ASP A 276 -4.07 3.40 16.08
N GLY A 277 -5.34 3.47 15.70
CA GLY A 277 -5.99 4.66 15.20
C GLY A 277 -6.97 5.31 16.18
N THR A 278 -7.86 6.09 15.60
CA THR A 278 -8.82 6.97 16.26
C THR A 278 -9.69 6.24 17.29
N PHE A 279 -10.11 5.00 16.97
CA PHE A 279 -10.99 4.24 17.86
C PHE A 279 -10.32 3.90 19.22
N SER A 280 -9.04 3.51 19.18
CA SER A 280 -8.26 3.21 20.39
C SER A 280 -8.14 4.46 21.28
N VAL A 281 -7.91 5.62 20.67
CA VAL A 281 -7.83 6.91 21.37
C VAL A 281 -9.19 7.29 21.95
N GLU A 282 -10.25 7.20 21.15
CA GLU A 282 -11.62 7.52 21.59
C GLU A 282 -12.11 6.58 22.69
N CYS A 283 -11.86 5.28 22.58
CA CYS A 283 -12.17 4.31 23.64
C CYS A 283 -11.43 4.64 24.94
N ARG A 284 -10.13 4.97 24.84
CA ARG A 284 -9.33 5.37 26.01
C ARG A 284 -9.90 6.63 26.65
N LEU A 285 -10.18 7.68 25.87
CA LEU A 285 -10.78 8.91 26.38
C LEU A 285 -12.14 8.68 27.01
N LEU A 286 -12.97 7.80 26.42
CA LEU A 286 -14.26 7.41 26.95
C LEU A 286 -14.10 6.69 28.30
N LEU A 287 -13.14 5.77 28.40
CA LEU A 287 -12.84 5.04 29.63
C LEU A 287 -12.31 6.00 30.71
N GLU A 288 -11.40 6.90 30.39
CA GLU A 288 -10.87 7.91 31.30
C GLU A 288 -12.01 8.80 31.86
N ARG A 289 -12.88 9.33 30.98
CA ARG A 289 -14.07 10.11 31.39
C ARG A 289 -15.06 9.29 32.21
N SER A 290 -15.22 8.02 31.90
CA SER A 290 -16.08 7.10 32.65
C SER A 290 -15.51 6.79 34.03
N GLN A 291 -14.19 6.60 34.14
CA GLN A 291 -13.47 6.42 35.39
C GLN A 291 -13.64 7.65 36.33
N GLU A 292 -13.48 8.86 35.78
CA GLU A 292 -13.69 10.09 36.57
C GLU A 292 -15.12 10.19 37.12
N LYS A 293 -16.14 9.79 36.34
CA LYS A 293 -17.52 9.79 36.77
C LYS A 293 -17.82 8.67 37.79
N LEU A 294 -17.28 7.48 37.56
CA LEU A 294 -17.45 6.32 38.44
C LEU A 294 -16.68 6.51 39.75
N ALA A 295 -15.50 7.09 39.72
CA ALA A 295 -14.73 7.39 40.91
C ALA A 295 -15.44 8.38 41.85
N LYS A 296 -16.22 9.32 41.31
CA LYS A 296 -17.04 10.26 42.08
C LYS A 296 -18.28 9.59 42.73
N GLY A 297 -18.84 8.56 42.07
CA GLY A 297 -20.03 7.86 42.54
C GLY A 297 -19.77 6.49 43.19
N PHE A 298 -18.71 5.81 42.79
CA PHE A 298 -18.36 4.45 43.20
C PHE A 298 -16.83 4.27 43.36
N PRO A 299 -16.29 4.68 44.52
CA PRO A 299 -14.83 4.63 44.77
C PRO A 299 -14.23 3.22 44.63
N CYS A 300 -15.01 2.17 44.88
CA CYS A 300 -14.54 0.78 44.72
C CYS A 300 -14.32 0.36 43.28
N VAL A 301 -14.99 0.99 42.31
CA VAL A 301 -14.82 0.69 40.90
C VAL A 301 -13.55 1.36 40.36
N ALA A 302 -13.17 2.51 40.90
CA ALA A 302 -11.93 3.17 40.57
C ALA A 302 -10.68 2.34 40.92
N ALA A 303 -10.73 1.59 42.03
CA ALA A 303 -9.66 0.70 42.46
C ALA A 303 -9.55 -0.59 41.59
N PHE A 304 -10.62 -0.98 40.93
CA PHE A 304 -10.62 -2.16 40.01
C PHE A 304 -10.08 -1.84 38.63
N LEU A 305 -10.11 -0.57 38.23
CA LEU A 305 -9.69 -0.11 36.89
C LEU A 305 -8.25 0.46 36.87
N GLN A 306 -7.57 0.48 38.02
CA GLN A 306 -6.14 0.76 38.14
C GLN A 306 -5.32 -0.52 38.02
#